data_cf4b2ce6e1766b2e703129597e076d3e
#
_entry.id   cf4b2ce6e1766b2e703129597e076d3e
#
_cell.length_a   1.000
_cell.length_b   1.000
_cell.length_c   1.000
_cell.angle_alpha   90.00
_cell.angle_beta   90.00
_cell.angle_gamma   90.00
#
_symmetry.space_group_name_H-M   'P 1'
#
loop_
_entity.id
_entity.type
_entity.pdbx_description
1 polymer ?
#
loop_
_entity_poly.entity_id
_entity_poly.type
_entity_poly.pdbx_seq_one_letter_code
_entity_poly.pdbx_strand_id
1 'polypeptide(L)'
;MRVVHSPAHEKHDPESFIAAGRLATAPECPERAHRLFAAVTNAGYEILPPQDHGMDAIRAVHDGDYLDFLENGLSEWRQLANP
;
A
#
# COMPACT_ATOMS: atom_id res chain seq x y z
N MET A 1 -3.90 21.31 9.32
CA MET A 1 -4.20 20.12 8.49
C MET A 1 -4.05 18.88 9.34
N ARG A 2 -4.96 17.94 9.20
CA ARG A 2 -4.84 16.63 9.87
C ARG A 2 -4.20 15.63 8.92
N VAL A 3 -3.34 14.78 9.47
CA VAL A 3 -2.61 13.75 8.71
C VAL A 3 -3.00 12.38 9.25
N VAL A 4 -3.36 11.46 8.37
CA VAL A 4 -3.62 10.08 8.72
C VAL A 4 -2.37 9.26 8.42
N HIS A 5 -1.88 8.52 9.42
CA HIS A 5 -0.67 7.72 9.30
C HIS A 5 -0.85 6.36 9.96
N SER A 6 -0.31 5.34 9.32
CA SER A 6 -0.24 3.98 9.87
C SER A 6 1.17 3.43 9.79
N PRO A 7 1.72 2.83 10.86
CA PRO A 7 3.01 2.14 10.78
C PRO A 7 2.98 0.90 9.88
N ALA A 8 1.81 0.44 9.47
CA ALA A 8 1.68 -0.71 8.56
C ALA A 8 2.34 -0.46 7.19
N HIS A 9 2.65 0.80 6.82
CA HIS A 9 3.36 1.11 5.58
C HIS A 9 4.72 0.41 5.49
N GLU A 10 5.34 0.04 6.60
CA GLU A 10 6.61 -0.67 6.62
C GLU A 10 6.56 -2.04 5.95
N LYS A 11 5.37 -2.63 5.84
CA LYS A 11 5.16 -3.90 5.13
C LYS A 11 5.30 -3.76 3.62
N HIS A 12 5.20 -2.55 3.09
CA HIS A 12 5.39 -2.27 1.67
C HIS A 12 6.85 -1.92 1.42
N ASP A 13 7.64 -2.96 1.16
CA ASP A 13 9.08 -2.84 0.99
C ASP A 13 9.57 -3.70 -0.18
N PRO A 14 9.18 -3.38 -1.42
CA PRO A 14 9.66 -4.10 -2.58
C PRO A 14 11.15 -3.81 -2.81
N GLU A 15 11.94 -4.86 -3.09
CA GLU A 15 13.37 -4.72 -3.33
C GLU A 15 13.66 -4.14 -4.72
N SER A 16 12.89 -4.55 -5.71
CA SER A 16 13.14 -4.18 -7.11
C SER A 16 11.85 -4.15 -7.91
N PHE A 17 11.93 -3.51 -9.08
CA PHE A 17 10.85 -3.47 -10.05
C PHE A 17 11.44 -3.41 -11.46
N ILE A 18 10.63 -3.67 -12.47
CA ILE A 18 11.04 -3.60 -13.85
C ILE A 18 10.73 -2.21 -14.40
N ALA A 19 11.77 -1.49 -14.83
CA ALA A 19 11.65 -0.19 -15.45
C ALA A 19 12.39 -0.21 -16.79
N ALA A 20 11.72 0.17 -17.87
CA ALA A 20 12.27 0.18 -19.22
C ALA A 20 12.93 -1.17 -19.60
N GLY A 21 12.31 -2.28 -19.20
CA GLY A 21 12.81 -3.62 -19.48
C GLY A 21 14.00 -4.07 -18.62
N ARG A 22 14.37 -3.30 -17.61
CA ARG A 22 15.50 -3.62 -16.73
C ARG A 22 15.06 -3.67 -15.28
N LEU A 23 15.73 -4.52 -14.52
CA LEU A 23 15.53 -4.59 -13.07
C LEU A 23 16.17 -3.37 -12.43
N ALA A 24 15.40 -2.69 -11.58
CA ALA A 24 15.85 -1.49 -10.87
C ALA A 24 15.47 -1.57 -9.39
N THR A 25 16.18 -0.83 -8.55
CA THR A 25 15.82 -0.71 -7.13
C THR A 25 14.48 0.00 -7.01
N ALA A 26 13.56 -0.55 -6.21
CA ALA A 26 12.26 0.05 -6.02
C ALA A 26 12.37 1.36 -5.24
N PRO A 27 11.84 2.48 -5.77
CA PRO A 27 11.83 3.75 -5.05
C PRO A 27 10.77 3.79 -3.95
N GLU A 28 9.76 2.92 -4.02
CA GLU A 28 8.72 2.81 -3.00
C GLU A 28 9.22 1.95 -1.85
N CYS A 29 9.75 2.58 -0.83
CA CYS A 29 10.33 1.92 0.34
C CYS A 29 9.87 2.62 1.62
N PRO A 30 9.99 1.96 2.78
CA PRO A 30 9.55 2.54 4.06
C PRO A 30 10.19 3.88 4.38
N GLU A 31 11.39 4.16 3.89
CA GLU A 31 12.08 5.44 4.14
C GLU A 31 11.28 6.64 3.65
N ARG A 32 10.57 6.51 2.53
CA ARG A 32 9.71 7.60 2.03
C ARG A 32 8.67 8.01 3.07
N ALA A 33 7.98 7.03 3.64
CA ALA A 33 6.97 7.28 4.66
C ALA A 33 7.60 7.82 5.94
N HIS A 34 8.79 7.35 6.34
CA HIS A 34 9.50 7.87 7.49
C HIS A 34 9.86 9.35 7.32
N ARG A 35 10.34 9.73 6.14
CA ARG A 35 10.67 11.14 5.84
C ARG A 35 9.44 12.03 5.84
N LEU A 36 8.34 11.56 5.23
CA LEU A 36 7.09 12.29 5.22
C LEU A 36 6.52 12.45 6.63
N PHE A 37 6.57 11.39 7.42
CA PHE A 37 6.10 11.41 8.80
C PHE A 37 6.90 12.40 9.65
N ALA A 38 8.23 12.41 9.52
CA ALA A 38 9.08 13.37 10.22
C ALA A 38 8.76 14.81 9.81
N ALA A 39 8.54 15.06 8.53
CA ALA A 39 8.22 16.39 8.02
C ALA A 39 6.90 16.92 8.57
N VAL A 40 5.83 16.10 8.56
CA VAL A 40 4.53 16.52 9.07
C VAL A 40 4.51 16.66 10.58
N THR A 41 5.28 15.84 11.30
CA THR A 41 5.46 15.95 12.75
C THR A 41 6.16 17.25 13.11
N ASN A 42 7.25 17.57 12.41
CA ASN A 42 8.00 18.80 12.64
C ASN A 42 7.19 20.05 12.29
N ALA A 43 6.29 19.96 11.31
CA ALA A 43 5.39 21.05 10.95
C ALA A 43 4.26 21.26 11.96
N GLY A 44 4.10 20.39 12.94
CA GLY A 44 3.09 20.51 13.99
C GLY A 44 1.70 20.09 13.57
N TYR A 45 1.55 19.32 12.50
CA TYR A 45 0.23 18.81 12.08
C TYR A 45 -0.25 17.72 13.05
N GLU A 46 -1.57 17.67 13.24
CA GLU A 46 -2.21 16.61 14.00
C GLU A 46 -2.13 15.29 13.23
N ILE A 47 -1.60 14.26 13.90
CA ILE A 47 -1.43 12.93 13.28
C ILE A 47 -2.40 11.97 13.95
N LEU A 48 -3.20 11.31 13.12
CA LEU A 48 -4.26 10.40 13.55
C LEU A 48 -4.01 9.00 12.97
N PRO A 49 -4.37 7.95 13.72
CA PRO A 49 -4.36 6.61 13.13
C PRO A 49 -5.50 6.46 12.12
N PRO A 50 -5.35 5.55 11.13
CA PRO A 50 -6.45 5.25 10.22
C PRO A 50 -7.56 4.49 10.96
N GLN A 51 -8.77 4.61 10.42
CA GLN A 51 -9.92 3.84 10.87
C GLN A 51 -10.34 2.87 9.77
N ASP A 52 -10.88 1.73 10.15
CA ASP A 52 -11.47 0.80 9.20
C ASP A 52 -12.89 1.27 8.86
N HIS A 53 -13.07 1.72 7.62
CA HIS A 53 -14.37 2.16 7.10
C HIS A 53 -15.13 1.06 6.36
N GLY A 54 -14.60 -0.17 6.34
CA GLY A 54 -15.19 -1.29 5.62
C GLY A 54 -15.01 -1.19 4.13
N MET A 55 -15.77 -2.01 3.40
CA MET A 55 -15.63 -2.16 1.96
C MET A 55 -16.60 -1.32 1.12
N ASP A 56 -17.62 -0.72 1.73
CA ASP A 56 -18.70 -0.08 0.96
C ASP A 56 -18.20 1.08 0.09
N ALA A 57 -17.34 1.94 0.63
CA ALA A 57 -16.76 3.04 -0.13
C ALA A 57 -15.86 2.55 -1.28
N ILE A 58 -15.14 1.46 -1.06
CA ILE A 58 -14.25 0.87 -2.05
C ILE A 58 -15.08 0.23 -3.17
N ARG A 59 -16.15 -0.49 -2.82
CA ARG A 59 -17.06 -1.10 -3.80
C ARG A 59 -17.81 -0.06 -4.62
N ALA A 60 -17.98 1.13 -4.12
CA ALA A 60 -18.64 2.20 -4.83
C ALA A 60 -17.84 2.71 -6.04
N VAL A 61 -16.53 2.56 -6.03
CA VAL A 61 -15.63 3.10 -7.06
C VAL A 61 -14.84 2.04 -7.83
N HIS A 62 -14.83 0.80 -7.38
CA HIS A 62 -14.10 -0.30 -8.01
C HIS A 62 -15.04 -1.40 -8.49
N ASP A 63 -14.67 -2.04 -9.60
CA ASP A 63 -15.38 -3.21 -10.12
C ASP A 63 -15.26 -4.38 -9.15
N GLY A 64 -16.37 -5.13 -8.97
CA GLY A 64 -16.39 -6.29 -8.09
C GLY A 64 -15.42 -7.39 -8.49
N ASP A 65 -15.23 -7.63 -9.79
CA ASP A 65 -14.27 -8.62 -10.28
C ASP A 65 -12.83 -8.25 -9.92
N TYR A 66 -12.52 -6.96 -9.99
CA TYR A 66 -11.20 -6.48 -9.59
C TYR A 66 -10.96 -6.67 -8.08
N LEU A 67 -11.97 -6.38 -7.27
CA LEU A 67 -11.86 -6.56 -5.81
C LEU A 67 -11.75 -8.04 -5.43
N ASP A 68 -12.49 -8.92 -6.10
CA ASP A 68 -12.36 -10.37 -5.91
C ASP A 68 -10.94 -10.86 -6.26
N PHE A 69 -10.37 -10.34 -7.33
CA PHE A 69 -9.00 -10.66 -7.72
C PHE A 69 -8.00 -10.22 -6.64
N LEU A 70 -8.14 -9.02 -6.10
CA LEU A 70 -7.24 -8.55 -5.04
C LEU A 70 -7.34 -9.38 -3.76
N GLU A 71 -8.56 -9.80 -3.42
CA GLU A 71 -8.78 -10.59 -2.20
C GLU A 71 -8.28 -12.03 -2.33
N ASN A 72 -8.51 -12.66 -3.49
CA ASN A 72 -8.34 -14.11 -3.66
C ASN A 72 -7.21 -14.50 -4.60
N GLY A 73 -6.66 -13.56 -5.37
CA GLY A 73 -5.72 -13.85 -6.45
C GLY A 73 -4.46 -14.59 -5.98
N LEU A 74 -3.89 -14.20 -4.85
CA LEU A 74 -2.69 -14.87 -4.33
C LEU A 74 -2.99 -16.31 -3.91
N SER A 75 -4.13 -16.55 -3.26
CA SER A 75 -4.55 -17.87 -2.85
C SER A 75 -4.78 -18.77 -4.06
N GLU A 76 -5.45 -18.26 -5.08
CA GLU A 76 -5.69 -18.99 -6.33
C GLU A 76 -4.37 -19.28 -7.07
N TRP A 77 -3.47 -18.32 -7.13
CA TRP A 77 -2.14 -18.49 -7.73
C TRP A 77 -1.38 -19.62 -7.09
N ARG A 78 -1.40 -19.70 -5.76
CA ARG A 78 -0.69 -20.75 -5.01
C ARG A 78 -1.26 -22.15 -5.22
N GLN A 79 -2.50 -22.26 -5.71
CA GLN A 79 -3.13 -23.54 -6.01
C GLN A 79 -2.77 -24.07 -7.40
N LEU A 80 -2.12 -23.27 -8.25
CA LEU A 80 -1.64 -23.72 -9.55
C LEU A 80 -0.47 -24.69 -9.39
N ALA A 81 -0.38 -25.66 -10.34
CA ALA A 81 0.66 -26.69 -10.29
C ALA A 81 2.08 -26.11 -10.39
N ASN A 82 2.25 -24.97 -11.08
CA ASN A 82 3.53 -24.27 -11.24
C ASN A 82 3.29 -22.78 -11.02
N PRO A 83 3.12 -22.34 -9.78
CA PRO A 83 2.86 -20.96 -9.45
C PRO A 83 4.08 -20.04 -9.70
#